data_eb03a40b98f0e7bfaae1971f933273bf
#
_entry.id   eb03a40b98f0e7bfaae1971f933273bf
#
_cell.length_a   1.000
_cell.length_b   1.000
_cell.length_c   1.000
_cell.angle_alpha   90.00
_cell.angle_beta   90.00
_cell.angle_gamma   90.00
#
_symmetry.space_group_name_H-M   'P 1'
#
loop_
_entity.id
_entity.type
_entity.pdbx_description
1 polymer ?
#
loop_
_entity_poly.entity_id
_entity_poly.type
_entity_poly.pdbx_seq_one_letter_code
_entity_poly.pdbx_strand_id
1 'polypeptide(L)'
;MPATALPPCPAPVEAERIAALAAELRQRAPDLRLVEEPAELGRLSRDFHDYSPVLTPLLAGCRAQLAARPTTVAQVKAAAGACARLGVPCTVRGAGTGNYGQCVPLAGGLVLDLGGLRQLRELDPASGVLTAEAGCLLGDLEAALAPQGRELRMVPSTVRSATVGGFIAGGSGGIGSLRWGFLRDPGNLLGLEVITLEPEPRLLELDDAAAAALNHAYGTNGILTAVRLATCAAVAWQQLVVGFNDWEAALAAAADLPRTALLLNGLTLLEAAVAARLPWPHGCPAPGAGEHRLLLLAAPDTLAVLPGWLAARSGQLVWGEAQGQSRGVPLRELGWNHTTLHWRAQVDGWTYLQMLLPAEAAPLLREVRQRWGGDVLWHLEAVRQQGEARLAALPLVRWRGAADLAALMEQCRTLGAVLFDPHVLTVEDGGLGVVDADQVAAKAAYDPAGLLNPGKLRGWISRNPG
;
A
#
# COMPACT_ATOMS: atom_id res chain seq x y z
N MET A 1 11.15 14.11 10.38
CA MET A 1 11.77 13.48 11.59
C MET A 1 10.90 12.32 12.00
N PRO A 2 11.46 11.17 12.42
CA PRO A 2 10.66 10.06 12.92
C PRO A 2 9.73 10.52 14.03
N ALA A 3 8.54 9.94 14.12
CA ALA A 3 7.54 10.29 15.10
C ALA A 3 8.07 10.00 16.53
N THR A 4 8.04 10.98 17.42
CA THR A 4 8.47 10.82 18.82
C THR A 4 7.29 10.69 19.78
N ALA A 5 6.08 11.00 19.32
CA ALA A 5 4.84 10.94 20.08
C ALA A 5 3.66 10.67 19.12
N LEU A 6 2.53 10.23 19.66
CA LEU A 6 1.29 10.17 18.92
C LEU A 6 0.86 11.60 18.52
N PRO A 7 0.28 11.77 17.32
CA PRO A 7 -0.32 13.03 16.96
C PRO A 7 -1.51 13.34 17.86
N PRO A 8 -1.91 14.62 18.02
CA PRO A 8 -3.12 14.98 18.76
C PRO A 8 -4.34 14.21 18.23
N CYS A 9 -4.99 13.51 19.12
CA CYS A 9 -6.22 12.76 18.84
C CYS A 9 -7.07 12.72 20.11
N PRO A 10 -8.40 12.52 20.00
CA PRO A 10 -9.27 12.36 21.17
C PRO A 10 -8.80 11.24 22.10
N ALA A 11 -9.01 11.41 23.39
CA ALA A 11 -8.79 10.33 24.34
C ALA A 11 -9.72 9.14 24.07
N PRO A 12 -9.38 7.91 24.48
CA PRO A 12 -10.27 6.77 24.40
C PRO A 12 -11.62 7.07 25.07
N VAL A 13 -12.68 6.55 24.47
CA VAL A 13 -14.06 6.84 24.88
C VAL A 13 -14.40 6.11 26.19
N GLU A 14 -15.20 6.75 27.06
CA GLU A 14 -15.69 6.12 28.29
C GLU A 14 -16.51 4.86 28.00
N ALA A 15 -16.41 3.86 28.89
CA ALA A 15 -17.02 2.53 28.70
C ALA A 15 -18.53 2.59 28.51
N GLU A 16 -19.21 3.50 29.21
CA GLU A 16 -20.66 3.70 29.10
C GLU A 16 -21.08 4.14 27.69
N ARG A 17 -20.27 4.97 27.04
CA ARG A 17 -20.54 5.44 25.68
C ARG A 17 -20.33 4.32 24.66
N ILE A 18 -19.35 3.46 24.88
CA ILE A 18 -19.14 2.25 24.03
C ILE A 18 -20.29 1.27 24.22
N ALA A 19 -20.77 1.08 25.45
CA ALA A 19 -21.94 0.23 25.73
C ALA A 19 -23.20 0.78 25.05
N ALA A 20 -23.40 2.10 25.09
CA ALA A 20 -24.50 2.77 24.40
C ALA A 20 -24.40 2.56 22.86
N LEU A 21 -23.20 2.68 22.29
CA LEU A 21 -22.96 2.40 20.86
C LEU A 21 -23.33 0.95 20.53
N ALA A 22 -22.88 -0.01 21.29
CA ALA A 22 -23.19 -1.41 21.06
C ALA A 22 -24.69 -1.71 21.17
N ALA A 23 -25.38 -1.09 22.12
CA ALA A 23 -26.85 -1.21 22.29
C ALA A 23 -27.59 -0.62 21.10
N GLU A 24 -27.22 0.59 20.64
CA GLU A 24 -27.83 1.22 19.47
C GLU A 24 -27.61 0.40 18.20
N LEU A 25 -26.40 -0.15 18.00
CA LEU A 25 -26.11 -1.00 16.84
C LEU A 25 -26.91 -2.30 16.84
N ARG A 26 -27.08 -2.96 18.01
CA ARG A 26 -27.92 -4.15 18.13
C ARG A 26 -29.41 -3.85 17.83
N GLN A 27 -29.87 -2.65 18.16
CA GLN A 27 -31.24 -2.24 17.86
C GLN A 27 -31.46 -1.88 16.39
N ARG A 28 -30.54 -1.09 15.79
CA ARG A 28 -30.70 -0.55 14.42
C ARG A 28 -30.25 -1.50 13.32
N ALA A 29 -29.33 -2.40 13.62
CA ALA A 29 -28.76 -3.36 12.70
C ALA A 29 -28.53 -4.71 13.42
N PRO A 30 -29.62 -5.44 13.77
CA PRO A 30 -29.54 -6.64 14.60
C PRO A 30 -28.64 -7.75 14.01
N ASP A 31 -28.52 -7.80 12.68
CA ASP A 31 -27.66 -8.77 11.98
C ASP A 31 -26.21 -8.29 11.83
N LEU A 32 -25.86 -7.10 12.32
CA LEU A 32 -24.48 -6.60 12.31
C LEU A 32 -23.64 -7.35 13.33
N ARG A 33 -22.62 -8.05 12.86
CA ARG A 33 -21.70 -8.73 13.76
C ARG A 33 -20.84 -7.71 14.52
N LEU A 34 -21.03 -7.65 15.83
CA LEU A 34 -20.18 -6.92 16.77
C LEU A 34 -19.09 -7.84 17.32
N VAL A 35 -17.92 -7.28 17.58
CA VAL A 35 -16.76 -7.97 18.17
C VAL A 35 -16.36 -7.22 19.44
N GLU A 36 -16.42 -7.93 20.57
CA GLU A 36 -16.10 -7.42 21.91
C GLU A 36 -14.96 -8.25 22.55
N GLU A 37 -14.59 -9.38 21.94
CA GLU A 37 -13.57 -10.27 22.47
C GLU A 37 -12.17 -9.63 22.35
N PRO A 38 -11.41 -9.51 23.49
CA PRO A 38 -10.17 -8.75 23.56
C PRO A 38 -9.07 -9.20 22.57
N ALA A 39 -8.92 -10.51 22.35
CA ALA A 39 -7.90 -11.02 21.41
C ALA A 39 -8.26 -10.67 19.95
N GLU A 40 -9.54 -10.76 19.60
CA GLU A 40 -10.01 -10.37 18.26
C GLU A 40 -9.93 -8.86 18.05
N LEU A 41 -10.30 -8.03 19.04
CA LEU A 41 -10.08 -6.58 19.02
C LEU A 41 -8.60 -6.23 18.86
N GLY A 42 -7.73 -6.95 19.59
CA GLY A 42 -6.29 -6.76 19.44
C GLY A 42 -5.79 -7.02 18.01
N ARG A 43 -6.29 -8.06 17.34
CA ARG A 43 -5.95 -8.33 15.92
C ARG A 43 -6.50 -7.28 14.97
N LEU A 44 -7.74 -6.84 15.18
CA LEU A 44 -8.37 -5.83 14.35
C LEU A 44 -7.79 -4.43 14.53
N SER A 45 -7.08 -4.18 15.64
CA SER A 45 -6.42 -2.91 15.94
C SER A 45 -5.00 -2.81 15.39
N ARG A 46 -4.53 -3.78 14.61
CA ARG A 46 -3.15 -3.83 14.10
C ARG A 46 -3.12 -3.91 12.57
N ASP A 47 -2.08 -3.35 12.00
CA ASP A 47 -1.57 -3.60 10.66
C ASP A 47 -0.12 -4.06 10.75
N PHE A 48 0.66 -3.98 9.68
CA PHE A 48 2.08 -4.35 9.68
C PHE A 48 3.02 -3.20 10.07
N HIS A 49 2.57 -2.27 10.93
CA HIS A 49 3.40 -1.16 11.45
C HIS A 49 4.65 -1.61 12.21
N ASP A 50 4.73 -2.88 12.58
CA ASP A 50 5.90 -3.48 13.20
C ASP A 50 7.14 -3.52 12.28
N TYR A 51 7.00 -3.19 10.99
CA TYR A 51 8.13 -2.89 10.10
C TYR A 51 8.90 -1.65 10.55
N SER A 52 8.24 -0.76 11.30
CA SER A 52 8.83 0.45 11.85
C SER A 52 9.17 0.27 13.34
N PRO A 53 10.45 0.25 13.71
CA PRO A 53 10.87 0.24 15.11
C PRO A 53 10.51 1.54 15.84
N VAL A 54 10.13 2.59 15.10
CA VAL A 54 9.62 3.87 15.63
C VAL A 54 8.13 3.75 15.97
N LEU A 55 7.31 3.20 15.06
CA LEU A 55 5.86 3.11 15.25
C LEU A 55 5.47 2.00 16.23
N THR A 56 6.22 0.91 16.28
CA THR A 56 5.91 -0.24 17.17
C THR A 56 5.69 0.16 18.60
N PRO A 57 6.59 0.87 19.30
CA PRO A 57 6.36 1.30 20.68
C PRO A 57 5.26 2.36 20.79
N LEU A 58 5.13 3.26 19.83
CA LEU A 58 4.11 4.31 19.86
C LEU A 58 2.69 3.75 19.76
N LEU A 59 2.49 2.69 18.99
CA LEU A 59 1.18 2.09 18.73
C LEU A 59 0.84 0.92 19.66
N ALA A 60 1.73 0.52 20.54
CA ALA A 60 1.56 -0.66 21.40
C ALA A 60 0.28 -0.63 22.26
N GLY A 61 -0.16 0.58 22.69
CA GLY A 61 -1.36 0.80 23.50
C GLY A 61 -2.63 1.11 22.70
N CYS A 62 -2.53 1.32 21.38
CA CYS A 62 -3.66 1.74 20.56
C CYS A 62 -4.57 0.55 20.24
N ARG A 63 -5.78 0.52 20.82
CA ARG A 63 -6.75 -0.56 20.64
C ARG A 63 -8.16 -0.06 20.49
N ALA A 64 -8.93 -0.71 19.61
CA ALA A 64 -10.37 -0.55 19.54
C ALA A 64 -11.04 -1.03 20.84
N GLN A 65 -12.13 -0.39 21.19
CA GLN A 65 -12.98 -0.77 22.32
C GLN A 65 -14.18 -1.63 21.85
N LEU A 66 -14.55 -1.50 20.58
CA LEU A 66 -15.55 -2.29 19.88
C LEU A 66 -15.14 -2.46 18.43
N ALA A 67 -15.55 -3.55 17.79
CA ALA A 67 -15.46 -3.64 16.34
C ALA A 67 -16.78 -4.12 15.74
N ALA A 68 -17.05 -3.72 14.50
CA ALA A 68 -18.21 -4.12 13.73
C ALA A 68 -17.81 -4.61 12.35
N ARG A 69 -18.47 -5.68 11.87
CA ARG A 69 -18.23 -6.31 10.57
C ARG A 69 -19.49 -6.25 9.70
N PRO A 70 -19.74 -5.14 9.03
CA PRO A 70 -20.88 -5.01 8.14
C PRO A 70 -20.70 -5.90 6.89
N THR A 71 -21.85 -6.41 6.42
CA THR A 71 -21.97 -7.15 5.15
C THR A 71 -22.83 -6.41 4.14
N THR A 72 -23.41 -5.27 4.54
CA THR A 72 -24.23 -4.41 3.68
C THR A 72 -23.90 -2.94 3.90
N VAL A 73 -24.15 -2.11 2.89
CA VAL A 73 -24.02 -0.64 2.95
C VAL A 73 -24.94 -0.04 4.02
N ALA A 74 -26.14 -0.63 4.21
CA ALA A 74 -27.07 -0.20 5.27
C ALA A 74 -26.47 -0.36 6.68
N GLN A 75 -25.75 -1.45 6.94
CA GLN A 75 -25.07 -1.68 8.21
C GLN A 75 -23.89 -0.69 8.41
N VAL A 76 -23.15 -0.35 7.34
CA VAL A 76 -22.11 0.71 7.40
C VAL A 76 -22.74 2.04 7.78
N LYS A 77 -23.86 2.39 7.12
CA LYS A 77 -24.60 3.62 7.40
C LYS A 77 -25.11 3.68 8.86
N ALA A 78 -25.64 2.55 9.37
CA ALA A 78 -26.06 2.45 10.77
C ALA A 78 -24.90 2.68 11.75
N ALA A 79 -23.73 2.06 11.48
CA ALA A 79 -22.52 2.21 12.30
C ALA A 79 -21.98 3.64 12.28
N ALA A 80 -21.86 4.25 11.10
CA ALA A 80 -21.41 5.63 10.93
C ALA A 80 -22.29 6.62 11.68
N GLY A 81 -23.64 6.50 11.54
CA GLY A 81 -24.60 7.37 12.21
C GLY A 81 -24.57 7.22 13.74
N ALA A 82 -24.47 6.00 14.24
CA ALA A 82 -24.36 5.76 15.68
C ALA A 82 -23.06 6.35 16.26
N CYS A 83 -21.93 6.16 15.58
CA CYS A 83 -20.66 6.78 15.98
C CYS A 83 -20.76 8.31 16.02
N ALA A 84 -21.34 8.93 14.99
CA ALA A 84 -21.49 10.38 14.93
C ALA A 84 -22.39 10.93 16.02
N ARG A 85 -23.57 10.30 16.28
CA ARG A 85 -24.51 10.72 17.34
C ARG A 85 -23.92 10.63 18.74
N LEU A 86 -23.13 9.59 18.99
CA LEU A 86 -22.54 9.33 20.29
C LEU A 86 -21.12 9.93 20.46
N GLY A 87 -20.58 10.58 19.42
CA GLY A 87 -19.24 11.15 19.45
C GLY A 87 -18.15 10.08 19.63
N VAL A 88 -18.34 8.89 19.07
CA VAL A 88 -17.38 7.78 19.16
C VAL A 88 -16.47 7.78 17.93
N PRO A 89 -15.13 7.83 18.11
CA PRO A 89 -14.18 7.68 17.01
C PRO A 89 -14.38 6.37 16.25
N CYS A 90 -14.25 6.44 14.92
CA CYS A 90 -14.40 5.29 14.03
C CYS A 90 -13.15 5.14 13.15
N THR A 91 -12.50 3.99 13.21
CA THR A 91 -11.37 3.66 12.31
C THR A 91 -11.81 2.59 11.33
N VAL A 92 -11.74 2.91 10.03
CA VAL A 92 -12.10 1.97 8.96
C VAL A 92 -10.94 1.04 8.67
N ARG A 93 -11.26 -0.23 8.43
CA ARG A 93 -10.30 -1.26 8.11
C ARG A 93 -10.77 -2.11 6.92
N GLY A 94 -9.86 -2.40 5.99
CA GLY A 94 -9.95 -3.53 5.06
C GLY A 94 -9.23 -4.75 5.65
N ALA A 95 -8.33 -5.37 4.89
CA ALA A 95 -7.54 -6.50 5.39
C ALA A 95 -6.44 -6.12 6.41
N GLY A 96 -6.09 -4.84 6.52
CA GLY A 96 -5.02 -4.35 7.41
C GLY A 96 -3.62 -4.75 6.96
N THR A 97 -3.40 -4.82 5.66
CA THR A 97 -2.10 -5.14 5.05
C THR A 97 -1.16 -3.94 4.91
N GLY A 98 -1.60 -2.74 5.32
CA GLY A 98 -0.76 -1.55 5.40
C GLY A 98 0.32 -1.67 6.48
N ASN A 99 1.31 -0.81 6.44
CA ASN A 99 2.46 -0.87 7.35
C ASN A 99 2.87 0.49 7.95
N TYR A 100 1.99 1.49 7.85
CA TYR A 100 2.19 2.84 8.41
C TYR A 100 1.29 3.11 9.62
N GLY A 101 0.69 2.10 10.23
CA GLY A 101 -0.31 2.28 11.27
C GLY A 101 -1.64 2.84 10.76
N GLN A 102 -1.91 2.74 9.46
CA GLN A 102 -3.02 3.40 8.77
C GLN A 102 -4.38 3.06 9.36
N CYS A 103 -4.62 1.80 9.73
CA CYS A 103 -5.87 1.34 10.32
C CYS A 103 -5.77 1.02 11.83
N VAL A 104 -4.72 1.51 12.50
CA VAL A 104 -4.59 1.42 13.97
C VAL A 104 -5.43 2.52 14.62
N PRO A 105 -6.37 2.20 15.53
CA PRO A 105 -7.27 3.17 16.15
C PRO A 105 -6.56 3.97 17.26
N LEU A 106 -6.00 5.15 16.92
CA LEU A 106 -5.24 5.97 17.86
C LEU A 106 -6.09 6.47 19.03
N ALA A 107 -7.38 6.75 18.78
CA ALA A 107 -8.34 7.24 19.75
C ALA A 107 -9.25 6.14 20.34
N GLY A 108 -8.93 4.86 20.14
CA GLY A 108 -9.84 3.78 20.55
C GLY A 108 -11.13 3.75 19.72
N GLY A 109 -12.29 3.70 20.39
CA GLY A 109 -13.60 3.71 19.75
C GLY A 109 -13.93 2.45 18.96
N LEU A 110 -14.61 2.63 17.80
CA LEU A 110 -15.04 1.56 16.90
C LEU A 110 -14.01 1.30 15.80
N VAL A 111 -13.67 0.03 15.57
CA VAL A 111 -13.07 -0.41 14.29
C VAL A 111 -14.19 -0.95 13.40
N LEU A 112 -14.32 -0.39 12.20
CA LEU A 112 -15.27 -0.82 11.19
C LEU A 112 -14.53 -1.66 10.13
N ASP A 113 -14.65 -2.99 10.23
CA ASP A 113 -14.02 -3.96 9.34
C ASP A 113 -14.89 -4.22 8.11
N LEU A 114 -14.55 -3.59 7.00
CA LEU A 114 -15.30 -3.66 5.74
C LEU A 114 -15.04 -4.95 4.93
N GLY A 115 -14.25 -5.86 5.44
CA GLY A 115 -13.96 -7.14 4.77
C GLY A 115 -15.19 -8.01 4.47
N GLY A 116 -16.39 -7.65 4.98
CA GLY A 116 -17.67 -8.28 4.65
C GLY A 116 -18.35 -7.75 3.39
N LEU A 117 -17.99 -6.56 2.90
CA LEU A 117 -18.51 -5.98 1.65
C LEU A 117 -17.72 -6.56 0.46
N ARG A 118 -18.16 -7.69 -0.10
CA ARG A 118 -17.37 -8.49 -1.06
C ARG A 118 -18.02 -8.69 -2.43
N GLN A 119 -19.03 -7.93 -2.75
CA GLN A 119 -19.72 -8.11 -4.01
C GLN A 119 -18.96 -7.46 -5.17
N LEU A 120 -18.64 -8.24 -6.22
CA LEU A 120 -18.35 -7.70 -7.54
C LEU A 120 -19.70 -7.26 -8.13
N ARG A 121 -19.95 -5.94 -8.16
CA ARG A 121 -21.27 -5.40 -8.56
C ARG A 121 -21.44 -5.38 -10.06
N GLU A 122 -20.38 -4.99 -10.80
CA GLU A 122 -20.46 -4.83 -12.25
C GLU A 122 -19.07 -4.95 -12.87
N LEU A 123 -19.03 -5.56 -14.04
CA LEU A 123 -17.92 -5.45 -14.98
C LEU A 123 -18.52 -5.15 -16.35
N ASP A 124 -18.32 -3.92 -16.83
CA ASP A 124 -18.70 -3.57 -18.20
C ASP A 124 -17.61 -4.07 -19.17
N PRO A 125 -17.92 -5.09 -19.99
CA PRO A 125 -16.91 -5.65 -20.91
C PRO A 125 -16.53 -4.69 -22.04
N ALA A 126 -17.38 -3.71 -22.38
CA ALA A 126 -17.13 -2.76 -23.46
C ALA A 126 -16.14 -1.67 -23.02
N SER A 127 -16.40 -1.02 -21.89
CA SER A 127 -15.52 0.03 -21.36
C SER A 127 -14.37 -0.53 -20.52
N GLY A 128 -14.53 -1.72 -19.95
CA GLY A 128 -13.60 -2.32 -19.00
C GLY A 128 -13.67 -1.68 -17.61
N VAL A 129 -14.75 -1.01 -17.29
CA VAL A 129 -14.98 -0.46 -15.96
C VAL A 129 -15.45 -1.57 -15.02
N LEU A 130 -14.75 -1.68 -13.90
CA LEU A 130 -15.07 -2.59 -12.80
C LEU A 130 -15.67 -1.80 -11.65
N THR A 131 -16.83 -2.21 -11.12
CA THR A 131 -17.40 -1.73 -9.87
C THR A 131 -17.42 -2.86 -8.85
N ALA A 132 -16.67 -2.70 -7.76
CA ALA A 132 -16.54 -3.69 -6.71
C ALA A 132 -16.71 -3.06 -5.32
N GLU A 133 -17.31 -3.81 -4.39
CA GLU A 133 -17.39 -3.39 -3.00
C GLU A 133 -16.00 -3.34 -2.35
N ALA A 134 -15.81 -2.43 -1.40
CA ALA A 134 -14.52 -2.09 -0.83
C ALA A 134 -13.78 -3.25 -0.13
N GLY A 135 -14.51 -4.27 0.33
CA GLY A 135 -13.98 -5.47 0.98
C GLY A 135 -13.63 -6.61 0.00
N CYS A 136 -13.84 -6.46 -1.31
CA CYS A 136 -13.38 -7.45 -2.29
C CYS A 136 -11.87 -7.59 -2.23
N LEU A 137 -11.38 -8.84 -2.19
CA LEU A 137 -9.95 -9.10 -2.30
C LEU A 137 -9.49 -8.86 -3.74
N LEU A 138 -8.33 -8.24 -3.90
CA LEU A 138 -7.78 -7.96 -5.24
C LEU A 138 -7.50 -9.25 -6.03
N GLY A 139 -7.06 -10.32 -5.35
CA GLY A 139 -6.86 -11.63 -5.99
C GLY A 139 -8.16 -12.27 -6.48
N ASP A 140 -9.27 -12.09 -5.75
CA ASP A 140 -10.58 -12.56 -6.19
C ASP A 140 -11.10 -11.77 -7.40
N LEU A 141 -10.83 -10.45 -7.44
CA LEU A 141 -11.13 -9.61 -8.59
C LEU A 141 -10.30 -10.01 -9.81
N GLU A 142 -9.00 -10.28 -9.67
CA GLU A 142 -8.17 -10.81 -10.77
C GLU A 142 -8.73 -12.14 -11.31
N ALA A 143 -9.12 -13.05 -10.40
CA ALA A 143 -9.70 -14.33 -10.80
C ALA A 143 -11.04 -14.17 -11.54
N ALA A 144 -11.87 -13.18 -11.18
CA ALA A 144 -13.12 -12.87 -11.86
C ALA A 144 -12.91 -12.16 -13.22
N LEU A 145 -11.84 -11.38 -13.37
CA LEU A 145 -11.49 -10.66 -14.60
C LEU A 145 -10.86 -11.57 -15.66
N ALA A 146 -10.05 -12.55 -15.25
CA ALA A 146 -9.28 -13.40 -16.15
C ALA A 146 -10.14 -14.12 -17.23
N PRO A 147 -11.32 -14.71 -16.94
CA PRO A 147 -12.19 -15.33 -17.95
C PRO A 147 -12.74 -14.33 -18.98
N GLN A 148 -12.74 -13.03 -18.65
CA GLN A 148 -13.17 -11.94 -19.53
C GLN A 148 -12.01 -11.36 -20.38
N GLY A 149 -10.82 -11.98 -20.29
CA GLY A 149 -9.63 -11.47 -20.96
C GLY A 149 -9.15 -10.11 -20.42
N ARG A 150 -9.41 -9.84 -19.14
CA ARG A 150 -9.07 -8.58 -18.47
C ARG A 150 -8.21 -8.80 -17.23
N GLU A 151 -7.48 -7.76 -16.83
CA GLU A 151 -6.68 -7.71 -15.61
C GLU A 151 -6.81 -6.34 -14.94
N LEU A 152 -6.51 -6.30 -13.63
CA LEU A 152 -6.35 -5.04 -12.90
C LEU A 152 -5.11 -4.30 -13.42
N ARG A 153 -5.20 -2.98 -13.57
CA ARG A 153 -4.06 -2.15 -14.00
C ARG A 153 -2.92 -2.18 -13.00
N MET A 154 -3.25 -2.26 -11.71
CA MET A 154 -2.28 -2.19 -10.63
C MET A 154 -2.72 -3.02 -9.43
N VAL A 155 -1.77 -3.73 -8.83
CA VAL A 155 -1.99 -4.52 -7.61
C VAL A 155 -0.79 -4.38 -6.66
N PRO A 156 -1.01 -4.39 -5.33
CA PRO A 156 0.09 -4.46 -4.37
C PRO A 156 0.69 -5.88 -4.33
N SER A 157 1.88 -6.03 -3.76
CA SER A 157 2.46 -7.37 -3.50
C SER A 157 1.55 -8.25 -2.62
N THR A 158 0.70 -7.63 -1.79
CA THR A 158 -0.30 -8.30 -0.95
C THR A 158 -1.60 -8.64 -1.69
N VAL A 159 -1.59 -8.78 -3.01
CA VAL A 159 -2.78 -8.98 -3.87
C VAL A 159 -3.72 -10.08 -3.37
N ARG A 160 -3.20 -11.17 -2.79
CA ARG A 160 -4.01 -12.29 -2.27
C ARG A 160 -4.80 -11.96 -1.00
N SER A 161 -4.40 -10.94 -0.27
CA SER A 161 -4.99 -10.59 1.03
C SER A 161 -5.51 -9.15 1.12
N ALA A 162 -5.02 -8.24 0.30
CA ALA A 162 -5.46 -6.85 0.30
C ALA A 162 -6.86 -6.69 -0.28
N THR A 163 -7.68 -5.84 0.36
CA THR A 163 -8.98 -5.43 -0.18
C THR A 163 -8.82 -4.24 -1.12
N VAL A 164 -9.69 -4.13 -2.12
CA VAL A 164 -9.65 -3.03 -3.09
C VAL A 164 -9.83 -1.67 -2.41
N GLY A 165 -10.78 -1.52 -1.49
CA GLY A 165 -10.98 -0.27 -0.73
C GLY A 165 -9.77 0.09 0.15
N GLY A 166 -9.14 -0.93 0.79
CA GLY A 166 -7.91 -0.74 1.56
C GLY A 166 -6.74 -0.30 0.68
N PHE A 167 -6.64 -0.82 -0.53
CA PHE A 167 -5.60 -0.43 -1.48
C PHE A 167 -5.79 1.02 -1.97
N ILE A 168 -7.02 1.44 -2.26
CA ILE A 168 -7.30 2.85 -2.61
C ILE A 168 -7.04 3.78 -1.43
N ALA A 169 -7.50 3.42 -0.21
CA ALA A 169 -7.37 4.29 0.95
C ALA A 169 -5.94 4.42 1.49
N GLY A 170 -5.08 3.40 1.29
CA GLY A 170 -3.76 3.35 1.92
C GLY A 170 -2.58 3.08 0.99
N GLY A 171 -2.82 2.64 -0.24
CA GLY A 171 -1.77 2.37 -1.23
C GLY A 171 -1.46 3.59 -2.09
N SER A 172 -0.32 3.56 -2.76
CA SER A 172 0.09 4.60 -3.73
C SER A 172 0.48 4.02 -5.08
N GLY A 173 1.01 2.81 -5.10
CA GLY A 173 1.48 2.10 -6.29
C GLY A 173 1.65 0.61 -6.03
N GLY A 174 2.13 -0.10 -7.03
CA GLY A 174 2.35 -1.54 -6.98
C GLY A 174 2.80 -2.09 -8.33
N ILE A 175 2.66 -3.39 -8.50
CA ILE A 175 2.87 -4.09 -9.77
C ILE A 175 1.89 -3.50 -10.78
N GLY A 176 2.38 -3.08 -11.94
CA GLY A 176 1.63 -2.30 -12.93
C GLY A 176 1.96 -0.80 -12.92
N SER A 177 2.59 -0.26 -11.85
CA SER A 177 3.01 1.15 -11.82
C SER A 177 3.99 1.52 -12.92
N LEU A 178 4.72 0.56 -13.47
CA LEU A 178 5.60 0.78 -14.62
C LEU A 178 4.81 1.15 -15.89
N ARG A 179 3.57 0.66 -16.02
CA ARG A 179 2.69 0.95 -17.16
C ARG A 179 1.74 2.11 -16.91
N TRP A 180 1.14 2.15 -15.71
CA TRP A 180 -0.04 2.93 -15.41
C TRP A 180 0.20 4.07 -14.42
N GLY A 181 1.46 4.27 -13.98
CA GLY A 181 1.79 5.28 -12.99
C GLY A 181 1.36 4.90 -11.58
N PHE A 182 0.93 5.86 -10.81
CA PHE A 182 0.45 5.68 -9.44
C PHE A 182 -1.08 5.62 -9.38
N LEU A 183 -1.64 5.17 -8.26
CA LEU A 183 -3.09 5.09 -8.07
C LEU A 183 -3.80 6.44 -8.22
N ARG A 184 -3.14 7.54 -7.86
CA ARG A 184 -3.68 8.92 -8.00
C ARG A 184 -3.55 9.48 -9.41
N ASP A 185 -2.86 8.80 -10.32
CA ASP A 185 -2.76 9.27 -11.70
C ASP A 185 -4.13 9.11 -12.39
N PRO A 186 -4.51 10.09 -13.25
CA PRO A 186 -5.82 10.09 -13.88
C PRO A 186 -6.12 8.80 -14.65
N GLY A 187 -7.35 8.34 -14.56
CA GLY A 187 -7.85 7.18 -15.26
C GLY A 187 -7.62 5.84 -14.58
N ASN A 188 -6.93 5.76 -13.43
CA ASN A 188 -6.83 4.54 -12.65
C ASN A 188 -8.04 4.35 -11.73
N LEU A 189 -8.37 5.34 -10.90
CA LEU A 189 -9.57 5.41 -10.10
C LEU A 189 -10.63 6.23 -10.87
N LEU A 190 -11.79 5.64 -11.12
CA LEU A 190 -12.88 6.26 -11.89
C LEU A 190 -14.04 6.75 -11.05
N GLY A 191 -14.04 6.41 -9.75
CA GLY A 191 -15.06 6.88 -8.82
C GLY A 191 -15.13 6.04 -7.56
N LEU A 192 -15.88 6.55 -6.59
CA LEU A 192 -16.11 5.93 -5.28
C LEU A 192 -17.56 6.05 -4.85
N GLU A 193 -18.06 5.01 -4.19
CA GLU A 193 -19.23 5.09 -3.35
C GLU A 193 -18.78 5.27 -1.90
N VAL A 194 -19.30 6.27 -1.21
CA VAL A 194 -18.81 6.73 0.09
C VAL A 194 -19.95 6.97 1.05
N ILE A 195 -19.81 6.53 2.30
CA ILE A 195 -20.66 6.90 3.43
C ILE A 195 -19.97 7.99 4.26
N THR A 196 -20.69 9.06 4.56
CA THR A 196 -20.22 10.13 5.46
C THR A 196 -20.34 9.72 6.93
N LEU A 197 -19.52 10.32 7.80
CA LEU A 197 -19.63 10.13 9.26
C LEU A 197 -20.36 11.32 9.89
N GLU A 198 -21.69 11.30 9.77
CA GLU A 198 -22.64 12.30 10.26
C GLU A 198 -23.75 11.60 11.05
N PRO A 199 -24.52 12.31 11.91
CA PRO A 199 -25.66 11.71 12.63
C PRO A 199 -26.68 11.05 11.71
N GLU A 200 -26.89 11.61 10.50
CA GLU A 200 -27.66 11.04 9.40
C GLU A 200 -26.73 10.87 8.19
N PRO A 201 -26.03 9.72 8.08
CA PRO A 201 -25.02 9.54 7.05
C PRO A 201 -25.62 9.56 5.65
N ARG A 202 -24.94 10.28 4.76
CA ARG A 202 -25.26 10.30 3.31
C ARG A 202 -24.50 9.21 2.58
N LEU A 203 -25.12 8.64 1.55
CA LEU A 203 -24.47 7.83 0.53
C LEU A 203 -24.14 8.75 -0.65
N LEU A 204 -22.89 8.82 -1.01
CA LEU A 204 -22.37 9.68 -2.07
C LEU A 204 -21.75 8.84 -3.18
N GLU A 205 -22.07 9.18 -4.43
CA GLU A 205 -21.40 8.70 -5.62
C GLU A 205 -20.42 9.80 -6.09
N LEU A 206 -19.13 9.51 -6.01
CA LEU A 206 -18.09 10.44 -6.40
C LEU A 206 -17.51 10.02 -7.76
N ASP A 207 -17.33 10.98 -8.66
CA ASP A 207 -16.56 10.80 -9.89
C ASP A 207 -15.06 10.75 -9.61
N ASP A 208 -14.24 10.63 -10.63
CA ASP A 208 -12.79 10.53 -10.53
C ASP A 208 -12.15 11.74 -9.87
N ALA A 209 -12.61 12.95 -10.18
CA ALA A 209 -12.09 14.20 -9.63
C ALA A 209 -12.36 14.31 -8.12
N ALA A 210 -13.60 14.06 -7.70
CA ALA A 210 -13.99 14.10 -6.28
C ALA A 210 -13.37 12.92 -5.49
N ALA A 211 -13.26 11.74 -6.10
CA ALA A 211 -12.66 10.56 -5.52
C ALA A 211 -11.15 10.72 -5.24
N ALA A 212 -10.45 11.56 -6.00
CA ALA A 212 -9.01 11.80 -5.83
C ALA A 212 -8.64 12.28 -4.42
N ALA A 213 -9.52 13.06 -3.76
CA ALA A 213 -9.32 13.52 -2.39
C ALA A 213 -9.40 12.41 -1.34
N LEU A 214 -10.01 11.25 -1.65
CA LEU A 214 -10.11 10.10 -0.74
C LEU A 214 -9.06 9.02 -1.04
N ASN A 215 -8.38 9.13 -2.17
CA ASN A 215 -7.29 8.23 -2.55
C ASN A 215 -6.05 8.51 -1.69
N HIS A 216 -5.50 7.49 -1.05
CA HIS A 216 -4.36 7.58 -0.12
C HIS A 216 -4.60 8.55 1.04
N ALA A 217 -5.82 8.56 1.60
CA ALA A 217 -6.21 9.41 2.72
C ALA A 217 -6.35 8.64 4.05
N TYR A 218 -5.91 7.39 4.12
CA TYR A 218 -5.96 6.50 5.30
C TYR A 218 -7.37 6.34 5.89
N GLY A 219 -8.43 6.52 5.08
CA GLY A 219 -9.80 6.46 5.55
C GLY A 219 -10.15 7.56 6.57
N THR A 220 -9.53 8.73 6.46
CA THR A 220 -9.81 9.86 7.37
C THR A 220 -10.98 10.72 6.95
N ASN A 221 -11.40 10.67 5.69
CA ASN A 221 -12.29 11.65 5.07
C ASN A 221 -13.46 11.02 4.29
N GLY A 222 -13.82 9.78 4.61
CA GLY A 222 -14.97 9.08 4.04
C GLY A 222 -14.84 7.56 4.22
N ILE A 223 -15.97 6.87 4.33
CA ILE A 223 -16.03 5.40 4.42
C ILE A 223 -16.33 4.85 3.04
N LEU A 224 -15.31 4.29 2.40
CA LEU A 224 -15.41 3.69 1.05
C LEU A 224 -16.24 2.40 1.12
N THR A 225 -17.36 2.33 0.40
CA THR A 225 -18.21 1.14 0.32
C THR A 225 -18.11 0.43 -1.01
N ALA A 226 -17.84 1.16 -2.10
CA ALA A 226 -17.50 0.57 -3.40
C ALA A 226 -16.49 1.44 -4.15
N VAL A 227 -15.81 0.82 -5.12
CA VAL A 227 -14.74 1.43 -5.92
C VAL A 227 -15.04 1.15 -7.39
N ARG A 228 -14.92 2.16 -8.25
CA ARG A 228 -14.92 2.03 -9.71
C ARG A 228 -13.50 2.16 -10.26
N LEU A 229 -13.01 1.13 -10.93
CA LEU A 229 -11.66 1.05 -11.47
C LEU A 229 -11.68 0.82 -12.98
N ALA A 230 -10.67 1.36 -13.66
CA ALA A 230 -10.36 0.92 -15.00
C ALA A 230 -9.57 -0.39 -14.95
N THR A 231 -10.00 -1.36 -15.78
CA THR A 231 -9.23 -2.56 -16.08
C THR A 231 -8.51 -2.42 -17.43
N CYS A 232 -7.67 -3.38 -17.78
CA CYS A 232 -7.04 -3.43 -19.09
C CYS A 232 -7.14 -4.85 -19.69
N ALA A 233 -6.80 -4.98 -20.98
CA ALA A 233 -6.68 -6.29 -21.60
C ALA A 233 -5.61 -7.13 -20.88
N ALA A 234 -5.95 -8.38 -20.56
CA ALA A 234 -5.03 -9.29 -19.92
C ALA A 234 -3.87 -9.66 -20.84
N VAL A 235 -2.67 -9.74 -20.28
CA VAL A 235 -1.46 -10.19 -20.97
C VAL A 235 -0.98 -11.49 -20.33
N ALA A 236 -0.57 -12.46 -21.13
CA ALA A 236 0.00 -13.72 -20.64
C ALA A 236 1.45 -13.49 -20.14
N TRP A 237 1.58 -12.73 -19.05
CA TRP A 237 2.87 -12.31 -18.51
C TRP A 237 3.82 -13.49 -18.29
N GLN A 238 5.09 -13.28 -18.67
CA GLN A 238 6.20 -14.15 -18.35
C GLN A 238 6.93 -13.61 -17.13
N GLN A 239 7.13 -14.45 -16.15
CA GLN A 239 7.98 -14.19 -14.99
C GLN A 239 9.40 -14.56 -15.36
N LEU A 240 10.32 -13.60 -15.32
CA LEU A 240 11.70 -13.82 -15.74
C LEU A 240 12.66 -13.38 -14.63
N VAL A 241 13.73 -14.13 -14.41
CA VAL A 241 14.81 -13.79 -13.51
C VAL A 241 16.11 -13.67 -14.29
N VAL A 242 16.77 -12.53 -14.13
CA VAL A 242 18.05 -12.23 -14.78
C VAL A 242 19.13 -12.09 -13.71
N GLY A 243 20.27 -12.73 -13.91
CA GLY A 243 21.45 -12.64 -13.05
C GLY A 243 22.46 -11.61 -13.59
N PHE A 244 23.09 -10.87 -12.67
CA PHE A 244 24.19 -9.95 -12.94
C PHE A 244 25.27 -10.12 -11.87
N ASN A 245 26.55 -10.17 -12.30
CA ASN A 245 27.69 -10.20 -11.38
C ASN A 245 28.24 -8.81 -11.04
N ASP A 246 27.73 -7.77 -11.70
CA ASP A 246 28.13 -6.39 -11.51
C ASP A 246 26.91 -5.52 -11.22
N TRP A 247 26.96 -4.74 -10.14
CA TRP A 247 25.85 -3.88 -9.70
C TRP A 247 25.57 -2.74 -10.68
N GLU A 248 26.60 -2.09 -11.22
CA GLU A 248 26.42 -0.95 -12.12
C GLU A 248 25.78 -1.40 -13.43
N ALA A 249 26.16 -2.59 -13.94
CA ALA A 249 25.52 -3.20 -15.10
C ALA A 249 24.04 -3.54 -14.83
N ALA A 250 23.74 -4.11 -13.65
CA ALA A 250 22.36 -4.42 -13.24
C ALA A 250 21.52 -3.14 -13.10
N LEU A 251 22.08 -2.10 -12.48
CA LEU A 251 21.42 -0.81 -12.32
C LEU A 251 21.15 -0.12 -13.66
N ALA A 252 22.14 -0.12 -14.57
CA ALA A 252 21.98 0.42 -15.92
C ALA A 252 20.88 -0.33 -16.68
N ALA A 253 20.87 -1.67 -16.61
CA ALA A 253 19.81 -2.48 -17.23
C ALA A 253 18.42 -2.16 -16.65
N ALA A 254 18.31 -2.02 -15.31
CA ALA A 254 17.05 -1.67 -14.65
C ALA A 254 16.55 -0.27 -15.02
N ALA A 255 17.44 0.69 -15.26
CA ALA A 255 17.10 2.04 -15.70
C ALA A 255 16.73 2.11 -17.18
N ASP A 256 17.39 1.32 -18.04
CA ASP A 256 17.23 1.38 -19.50
C ASP A 256 16.02 0.56 -19.97
N LEU A 257 15.79 -0.63 -19.43
CA LEU A 257 14.74 -1.56 -19.87
C LEU A 257 13.34 -0.90 -19.93
N PRO A 258 12.91 -0.12 -18.93
CA PRO A 258 11.63 0.56 -18.99
C PRO A 258 11.48 1.65 -20.06
N ARG A 259 12.60 2.05 -20.67
CA ARG A 259 12.66 3.04 -21.77
C ARG A 259 12.68 2.39 -23.16
N THR A 260 12.72 1.06 -23.21
CA THR A 260 12.64 0.31 -24.47
C THR A 260 11.19 0.18 -24.98
N ALA A 261 11.02 -0.38 -26.18
CA ALA A 261 9.70 -0.74 -26.71
C ALA A 261 9.17 -2.07 -26.11
N LEU A 262 9.89 -2.74 -25.23
CA LEU A 262 9.47 -3.99 -24.61
C LEU A 262 8.32 -3.76 -23.64
N LEU A 263 7.29 -4.58 -23.73
CA LEU A 263 6.13 -4.47 -22.86
C LEU A 263 6.41 -5.19 -21.52
N LEU A 264 6.59 -4.39 -20.47
CA LEU A 264 6.85 -4.85 -19.10
C LEU A 264 5.72 -4.38 -18.17
N ASN A 265 5.27 -5.24 -17.27
CA ASN A 265 4.31 -4.89 -16.21
C ASN A 265 4.99 -4.60 -14.86
N GLY A 266 6.15 -5.17 -14.64
CA GLY A 266 6.94 -4.96 -13.42
C GLY A 266 8.41 -5.23 -13.67
N LEU A 267 9.25 -4.52 -12.93
CA LEU A 267 10.68 -4.70 -12.90
C LEU A 267 11.17 -4.40 -11.48
N THR A 268 11.82 -5.39 -10.86
CA THR A 268 12.41 -5.29 -9.52
C THR A 268 13.89 -5.64 -9.59
N LEU A 269 14.78 -4.75 -9.13
CA LEU A 269 16.20 -5.02 -9.00
C LEU A 269 16.57 -5.24 -7.53
N LEU A 270 17.21 -6.36 -7.25
CA LEU A 270 17.65 -6.79 -5.93
C LEU A 270 19.17 -6.87 -5.84
N GLU A 271 19.72 -6.20 -4.84
CA GLU A 271 21.13 -6.38 -4.51
C GLU A 271 21.42 -7.84 -4.10
N ALA A 272 22.61 -8.34 -4.38
CA ALA A 272 23.01 -9.73 -4.16
C ALA A 272 22.71 -10.23 -2.73
N ALA A 273 22.99 -9.40 -1.72
CA ALA A 273 22.73 -9.76 -0.32
C ALA A 273 21.21 -9.95 -0.04
N VAL A 274 20.37 -9.17 -0.70
CA VAL A 274 18.91 -9.31 -0.63
C VAL A 274 18.44 -10.53 -1.39
N ALA A 275 18.90 -10.68 -2.63
CA ALA A 275 18.55 -11.80 -3.51
C ALA A 275 18.87 -13.16 -2.87
N ALA A 276 19.99 -13.27 -2.18
CA ALA A 276 20.43 -14.51 -1.52
C ALA A 276 19.48 -15.04 -0.43
N ARG A 277 18.51 -14.22 0.02
CA ARG A 277 17.59 -14.57 1.12
C ARG A 277 16.14 -14.69 0.71
N LEU A 278 15.81 -14.47 -0.57
CA LEU A 278 14.42 -14.58 -1.01
C LEU A 278 13.99 -16.02 -1.29
N PRO A 279 12.72 -16.36 -1.07
CA PRO A 279 12.17 -17.68 -1.39
C PRO A 279 11.84 -17.78 -2.89
N TRP A 280 12.83 -18.09 -3.70
CA TRP A 280 12.68 -18.20 -5.16
C TRP A 280 11.65 -19.25 -5.57
N PRO A 281 10.91 -19.05 -6.68
CA PRO A 281 10.00 -20.04 -7.24
C PRO A 281 10.69 -21.39 -7.48
N HIS A 282 9.92 -22.47 -7.45
CA HIS A 282 10.48 -23.80 -7.72
C HIS A 282 11.08 -23.82 -9.14
N GLY A 283 12.26 -24.41 -9.27
CA GLY A 283 13.00 -24.47 -10.52
C GLY A 283 13.83 -23.22 -10.83
N CYS A 284 13.60 -22.11 -10.13
CA CYS A 284 14.51 -20.96 -10.22
C CYS A 284 15.80 -21.27 -9.43
N PRO A 285 16.98 -21.21 -10.06
CA PRO A 285 18.24 -21.48 -9.36
C PRO A 285 18.49 -20.41 -8.30
N ALA A 286 19.03 -20.82 -7.14
CA ALA A 286 19.49 -19.88 -6.13
C ALA A 286 20.58 -18.96 -6.71
N PRO A 287 20.64 -17.67 -6.29
CA PRO A 287 21.69 -16.77 -6.77
C PRO A 287 23.07 -17.25 -6.33
N GLY A 288 24.05 -17.09 -7.22
CA GLY A 288 25.47 -17.29 -6.91
C GLY A 288 25.99 -16.23 -5.92
N ALA A 289 27.19 -16.45 -5.40
CA ALA A 289 27.82 -15.49 -4.49
C ALA A 289 28.04 -14.14 -5.22
N GLY A 290 27.50 -13.06 -4.67
CA GLY A 290 27.59 -11.72 -5.24
C GLY A 290 26.66 -11.45 -6.42
N GLU A 291 25.80 -12.38 -6.79
CA GLU A 291 24.90 -12.24 -7.93
C GLU A 291 23.67 -11.37 -7.58
N HIS A 292 23.52 -10.26 -8.28
CA HIS A 292 22.33 -9.40 -8.26
C HIS A 292 21.24 -9.99 -9.13
N ARG A 293 19.98 -9.77 -8.77
CA ARG A 293 18.83 -10.31 -9.49
C ARG A 293 17.90 -9.21 -9.99
N LEU A 294 17.57 -9.27 -11.28
CA LEU A 294 16.54 -8.47 -11.90
C LEU A 294 15.34 -9.37 -12.18
N LEU A 295 14.19 -9.03 -11.60
CA LEU A 295 12.92 -9.72 -11.75
C LEU A 295 12.07 -8.95 -12.75
N LEU A 296 11.48 -9.64 -13.72
CA LEU A 296 10.65 -9.02 -14.74
C LEU A 296 9.30 -9.72 -14.86
N LEU A 297 8.26 -8.93 -15.08
CA LEU A 297 7.00 -9.39 -15.67
C LEU A 297 6.93 -8.82 -17.08
N ALA A 298 7.17 -9.65 -18.08
CA ALA A 298 7.31 -9.27 -19.47
C ALA A 298 6.26 -9.92 -20.37
N ALA A 299 5.83 -9.25 -21.43
CA ALA A 299 4.95 -9.85 -22.42
C ALA A 299 5.68 -10.95 -23.21
N PRO A 300 4.98 -11.98 -23.73
CA PRO A 300 5.61 -13.12 -24.39
C PRO A 300 6.47 -12.77 -25.61
N ASP A 301 6.09 -11.77 -26.38
CA ASP A 301 6.79 -11.30 -27.56
C ASP A 301 8.16 -10.68 -27.25
N THR A 302 8.35 -10.21 -26.01
CA THR A 302 9.64 -9.67 -25.56
C THR A 302 10.72 -10.74 -25.48
N LEU A 303 10.37 -12.03 -25.33
CA LEU A 303 11.31 -13.14 -25.22
C LEU A 303 12.18 -13.32 -26.46
N ALA A 304 11.72 -12.89 -27.63
CA ALA A 304 12.48 -12.98 -28.88
C ALA A 304 13.74 -12.09 -28.88
N VAL A 305 13.71 -10.95 -28.18
CA VAL A 305 14.78 -9.94 -28.24
C VAL A 305 15.46 -9.73 -26.88
N LEU A 306 14.78 -9.98 -25.78
CA LEU A 306 15.27 -9.71 -24.43
C LEU A 306 16.58 -10.43 -24.09
N PRO A 307 16.80 -11.73 -24.42
CA PRO A 307 18.05 -12.40 -24.09
C PRO A 307 19.27 -11.75 -24.76
N GLY A 308 19.15 -11.37 -26.02
CA GLY A 308 20.24 -10.67 -26.75
C GLY A 308 20.50 -9.27 -26.20
N TRP A 309 19.44 -8.54 -25.84
CA TRP A 309 19.53 -7.22 -25.19
C TRP A 309 20.25 -7.29 -23.85
N LEU A 310 19.94 -8.30 -23.02
CA LEU A 310 20.56 -8.55 -21.71
C LEU A 310 22.01 -8.96 -21.84
N ALA A 311 22.34 -9.91 -22.73
CA ALA A 311 23.70 -10.39 -22.96
C ALA A 311 24.64 -9.25 -23.35
N ALA A 312 24.18 -8.31 -24.18
CA ALA A 312 24.95 -7.11 -24.55
C ALA A 312 25.24 -6.18 -23.36
N ARG A 313 24.61 -6.41 -22.20
CA ARG A 313 24.74 -5.63 -20.94
C ARG A 313 25.20 -6.48 -19.76
N SER A 314 25.85 -7.60 -20.02
CA SER A 314 26.35 -8.54 -19.00
C SER A 314 25.27 -9.18 -18.14
N GLY A 315 24.01 -9.18 -18.58
CA GLY A 315 22.90 -9.85 -17.93
C GLY A 315 22.65 -11.25 -18.52
N GLN A 316 22.33 -12.20 -17.68
CA GLN A 316 22.00 -13.57 -18.08
C GLN A 316 20.57 -13.92 -17.63
N LEU A 317 19.71 -14.32 -18.57
CA LEU A 317 18.43 -14.91 -18.23
C LEU A 317 18.67 -16.28 -17.58
N VAL A 318 18.31 -16.41 -16.29
CA VAL A 318 18.59 -17.62 -15.51
C VAL A 318 17.35 -18.47 -15.27
N TRP A 319 16.17 -17.88 -15.37
CA TRP A 319 14.90 -18.59 -15.22
C TRP A 319 13.75 -17.82 -15.90
N GLY A 320 12.75 -18.55 -16.35
CA GLY A 320 11.52 -17.97 -16.87
C GLY A 320 10.36 -18.95 -16.91
N GLU A 321 9.14 -18.46 -16.59
CA GLU A 321 7.91 -19.26 -16.58
C GLU A 321 6.69 -18.34 -16.77
N ALA A 322 5.64 -18.86 -17.37
CA ALA A 322 4.39 -18.10 -17.51
C ALA A 322 3.77 -17.81 -16.12
N GLN A 323 3.25 -16.60 -15.93
CA GLN A 323 2.59 -16.22 -14.68
C GLN A 323 1.41 -17.16 -14.41
N GLY A 324 1.29 -17.60 -13.15
CA GLY A 324 0.24 -18.54 -12.71
C GLY A 324 0.61 -20.02 -12.87
N GLN A 325 1.72 -20.35 -13.54
CA GLN A 325 2.23 -21.73 -13.65
C GLN A 325 3.28 -22.06 -12.59
N SER A 326 3.96 -21.05 -12.04
CA SER A 326 5.01 -21.23 -11.05
C SER A 326 4.46 -21.83 -9.75
N ARG A 327 5.25 -22.77 -9.20
CA ARG A 327 5.00 -23.34 -7.86
C ARG A 327 5.80 -22.57 -6.82
N GLY A 328 5.27 -22.48 -5.58
CA GLY A 328 5.89 -21.73 -4.50
C GLY A 328 5.44 -20.26 -4.49
N VAL A 329 6.34 -19.35 -4.12
CA VAL A 329 6.04 -17.90 -4.08
C VAL A 329 6.09 -17.34 -5.50
N PRO A 330 5.01 -16.72 -6.02
CA PRO A 330 5.04 -16.09 -7.33
C PRO A 330 6.06 -14.97 -7.37
N LEU A 331 6.74 -14.78 -8.50
CA LEU A 331 7.80 -13.77 -8.64
C LEU A 331 7.31 -12.36 -8.28
N ARG A 332 6.08 -12.02 -8.63
CA ARG A 332 5.45 -10.72 -8.30
C ARG A 332 5.31 -10.47 -6.79
N GLU A 333 5.39 -11.50 -5.95
CA GLU A 333 5.34 -11.40 -4.49
C GLU A 333 6.74 -11.36 -3.84
N LEU A 334 7.79 -11.23 -4.61
CA LEU A 334 9.16 -11.04 -4.10
C LEU A 334 9.60 -9.56 -4.09
N GLY A 335 8.87 -8.70 -4.81
CA GLY A 335 9.11 -7.26 -4.88
C GLY A 335 8.28 -6.45 -3.88
N TRP A 336 8.37 -5.12 -3.99
CA TRP A 336 7.69 -4.15 -3.16
C TRP A 336 7.92 -4.45 -1.67
N ASN A 337 6.94 -4.21 -0.81
CA ASN A 337 7.09 -4.45 0.64
C ASN A 337 7.29 -5.92 1.04
N HIS A 338 7.03 -6.89 0.14
CA HIS A 338 7.31 -8.29 0.43
C HIS A 338 8.80 -8.63 0.46
N THR A 339 9.66 -7.89 -0.25
CA THR A 339 11.11 -8.01 -0.08
C THR A 339 11.50 -7.76 1.39
N THR A 340 10.95 -6.70 1.99
CA THR A 340 11.16 -6.39 3.42
C THR A 340 10.58 -7.47 4.32
N LEU A 341 9.38 -8.00 4.01
CA LEU A 341 8.74 -9.08 4.75
C LEU A 341 9.65 -10.33 4.79
N HIS A 342 10.11 -10.79 3.64
CA HIS A 342 10.96 -11.98 3.54
C HIS A 342 12.31 -11.81 4.24
N TRP A 343 12.90 -10.62 4.16
CA TRP A 343 14.13 -10.31 4.85
C TRP A 343 13.95 -10.36 6.38
N ARG A 344 12.97 -9.63 6.90
CA ARG A 344 12.69 -9.55 8.35
C ARG A 344 12.25 -10.88 8.96
N ALA A 345 11.68 -11.78 8.18
CA ALA A 345 11.36 -13.14 8.63
C ALA A 345 12.62 -13.98 8.96
N GLN A 346 13.81 -13.54 8.51
CA GLN A 346 15.08 -14.26 8.66
C GLN A 346 16.12 -13.47 9.47
N VAL A 347 16.02 -12.14 9.51
CA VAL A 347 17.06 -11.27 10.08
C VAL A 347 16.44 -10.17 10.89
N ASP A 348 16.67 -10.17 12.20
CA ASP A 348 16.22 -9.13 13.12
C ASP A 348 17.02 -7.83 12.99
N GLY A 349 16.46 -6.74 13.51
CA GLY A 349 17.15 -5.45 13.60
C GLY A 349 17.21 -4.69 12.27
N TRP A 350 16.28 -4.95 11.37
CA TRP A 350 16.16 -4.25 10.11
C TRP A 350 14.79 -3.59 9.95
N THR A 351 14.80 -2.45 9.29
CA THR A 351 13.64 -1.72 8.83
C THR A 351 13.81 -1.38 7.35
N TYR A 352 13.04 -0.45 6.82
CA TYR A 352 13.13 -0.02 5.43
C TYR A 352 12.84 1.48 5.31
N LEU A 353 13.16 2.04 4.16
CA LEU A 353 12.69 3.34 3.70
C LEU A 353 11.93 3.16 2.38
N GLN A 354 11.22 4.19 1.97
CA GLN A 354 10.57 4.24 0.66
C GLN A 354 10.83 5.61 0.04
N MET A 355 11.27 5.61 -1.22
CA MET A 355 11.60 6.86 -1.92
C MET A 355 11.50 6.69 -3.44
N LEU A 356 11.24 7.79 -4.11
CA LEU A 356 11.46 7.90 -5.55
C LEU A 356 12.86 8.49 -5.76
N LEU A 357 13.68 7.80 -6.54
CA LEU A 357 15.04 8.22 -6.83
C LEU A 357 15.07 9.37 -7.87
N PRO A 358 16.12 10.21 -7.89
CA PRO A 358 16.33 11.17 -8.98
C PRO A 358 16.43 10.45 -10.33
N ALA A 359 16.29 11.16 -11.44
CA ALA A 359 16.39 10.59 -12.79
C ALA A 359 17.72 9.85 -13.00
N GLU A 360 18.81 10.45 -12.49
CA GLU A 360 20.14 9.84 -12.40
C GLU A 360 20.32 9.23 -11.00
N ALA A 361 19.94 7.97 -10.83
CA ALA A 361 19.96 7.31 -9.52
C ALA A 361 21.38 6.92 -9.04
N ALA A 362 22.29 6.57 -9.95
CA ALA A 362 23.61 6.00 -9.64
C ALA A 362 24.45 6.85 -8.68
N PRO A 363 24.55 8.18 -8.79
CA PRO A 363 25.33 8.99 -7.84
C PRO A 363 24.80 8.85 -6.40
N LEU A 364 23.48 8.93 -6.19
CA LEU A 364 22.85 8.77 -4.88
C LEU A 364 23.18 7.39 -4.28
N LEU A 365 22.98 6.34 -5.06
CA LEU A 365 23.21 4.96 -4.60
C LEU A 365 24.66 4.74 -4.18
N ARG A 366 25.64 5.31 -4.93
CA ARG A 366 27.06 5.23 -4.58
C ARG A 366 27.42 6.01 -3.32
N GLU A 367 26.93 7.24 -3.17
CA GLU A 367 27.22 8.07 -1.99
C GLU A 367 26.62 7.48 -0.70
N VAL A 368 25.39 6.95 -0.78
CA VAL A 368 24.79 6.23 0.36
C VAL A 368 25.61 4.97 0.67
N ARG A 369 26.05 4.22 -0.34
CA ARG A 369 26.91 3.05 -0.15
C ARG A 369 28.24 3.38 0.51
N GLN A 370 28.90 4.48 0.13
CA GLN A 370 30.14 4.92 0.74
C GLN A 370 30.02 5.22 2.22
N ARG A 371 28.90 5.81 2.64
CA ARG A 371 28.68 6.20 4.04
C ARG A 371 28.14 5.07 4.90
N TRP A 372 27.19 4.28 4.39
CA TRP A 372 26.41 3.31 5.18
C TRP A 372 26.82 1.86 4.93
N GLY A 373 27.58 1.60 3.86
CA GLY A 373 28.05 0.25 3.53
C GLY A 373 26.93 -0.77 3.46
N GLY A 374 27.10 -1.89 4.17
CA GLY A 374 26.14 -2.98 4.23
C GLY A 374 24.96 -2.73 5.18
N ASP A 375 24.84 -1.56 5.81
CA ASP A 375 23.68 -1.21 6.63
C ASP A 375 22.49 -0.70 5.80
N VAL A 376 22.73 -0.42 4.50
CA VAL A 376 21.69 -0.12 3.51
C VAL A 376 21.85 -1.09 2.33
N LEU A 377 20.83 -1.90 2.11
CA LEU A 377 20.79 -2.88 1.02
C LEU A 377 19.72 -2.47 0.01
N TRP A 378 20.08 -2.43 -1.27
CA TRP A 378 19.23 -1.87 -2.30
C TRP A 378 18.21 -2.89 -2.82
N HIS A 379 16.97 -2.43 -2.84
CA HIS A 379 15.84 -2.99 -3.55
C HIS A 379 15.18 -1.86 -4.34
N LEU A 380 15.11 -1.99 -5.67
CA LEU A 380 14.60 -0.98 -6.57
C LEU A 380 13.43 -1.53 -7.37
N GLU A 381 12.43 -0.67 -7.61
CA GLU A 381 11.25 -0.95 -8.43
C GLU A 381 11.16 0.06 -9.56
N ALA A 382 10.91 -0.40 -10.78
CA ALA A 382 10.63 0.51 -11.87
C ALA A 382 9.17 0.97 -11.82
N VAL A 383 8.98 2.28 -11.92
CA VAL A 383 7.67 2.94 -11.92
C VAL A 383 7.60 3.98 -13.04
N ARG A 384 6.43 4.48 -13.33
CA ARG A 384 6.23 5.60 -14.23
C ARG A 384 5.68 6.80 -13.46
N GLN A 385 6.33 7.94 -13.61
CA GLN A 385 5.90 9.20 -13.03
C GLN A 385 5.77 10.24 -14.15
N GLN A 386 4.58 10.81 -14.30
CA GLN A 386 4.30 11.81 -15.35
C GLN A 386 4.75 11.37 -16.76
N GLY A 387 4.55 10.09 -17.07
CA GLY A 387 4.94 9.49 -18.36
C GLY A 387 6.40 9.01 -18.44
N GLU A 388 7.28 9.39 -17.51
CA GLU A 388 8.69 9.00 -17.53
C GLU A 388 8.97 7.77 -16.67
N ALA A 389 9.83 6.89 -17.15
CA ALA A 389 10.31 5.75 -16.38
C ALA A 389 11.29 6.22 -15.29
N ARG A 390 11.04 5.84 -14.05
CA ARG A 390 11.82 6.18 -12.86
C ARG A 390 12.07 4.93 -12.02
N LEU A 391 13.03 5.02 -11.11
CA LEU A 391 13.26 3.98 -10.11
C LEU A 391 12.75 4.49 -8.75
N ALA A 392 11.87 3.71 -8.14
CA ALA A 392 11.57 3.80 -6.72
C ALA A 392 12.51 2.88 -5.95
N ALA A 393 12.92 3.27 -4.75
CA ALA A 393 13.73 2.43 -3.88
C ALA A 393 12.98 2.11 -2.59
N LEU A 394 13.03 0.83 -2.20
CA LEU A 394 12.59 0.34 -0.90
C LEU A 394 13.78 -0.33 -0.19
N PRO A 395 14.86 0.43 0.11
CA PRO A 395 16.06 -0.15 0.69
C PRO A 395 15.77 -0.76 2.05
N LEU A 396 16.39 -1.90 2.31
CA LEU A 396 16.46 -2.47 3.64
C LEU A 396 17.51 -1.70 4.44
N VAL A 397 17.15 -1.27 5.64
CA VAL A 397 17.99 -0.42 6.49
C VAL A 397 18.21 -1.09 7.83
N ARG A 398 19.47 -1.28 8.23
CA ARG A 398 19.80 -1.76 9.56
C ARG A 398 19.42 -0.71 10.59
N TRP A 399 18.60 -1.11 11.57
CA TRP A 399 18.18 -0.22 12.64
C TRP A 399 19.31 0.00 13.65
N ARG A 400 19.79 1.22 13.74
CA ARG A 400 20.79 1.67 14.73
C ARG A 400 20.28 2.80 15.63
N GLY A 401 19.01 3.17 15.46
CA GLY A 401 18.36 4.23 16.21
C GLY A 401 17.76 5.32 15.33
N ALA A 402 16.91 6.14 15.93
CA ALA A 402 16.18 7.19 15.22
C ALA A 402 17.10 8.28 14.62
N ALA A 403 18.23 8.57 15.28
CA ALA A 403 19.18 9.57 14.80
C ALA A 403 19.87 9.15 13.50
N ASP A 404 20.32 7.88 13.41
CA ASP A 404 20.97 7.35 12.21
C ASP A 404 19.97 7.25 11.04
N LEU A 405 18.73 6.81 11.32
CA LEU A 405 17.67 6.79 10.32
C LEU A 405 17.38 8.19 9.78
N ALA A 406 17.27 9.18 10.66
CA ALA A 406 17.06 10.59 10.27
C ALA A 406 18.23 11.13 9.42
N ALA A 407 19.48 10.78 9.78
CA ALA A 407 20.67 11.18 9.03
C ALA A 407 20.70 10.55 7.62
N LEU A 408 20.31 9.28 7.49
CA LEU A 408 20.17 8.61 6.20
C LEU A 408 19.08 9.26 5.34
N MET A 409 17.92 9.53 5.92
CA MET A 409 16.80 10.19 5.23
C MET A 409 17.20 11.57 4.72
N GLU A 410 17.90 12.36 5.55
CA GLU A 410 18.35 13.70 5.16
C GLU A 410 19.39 13.64 4.05
N GLN A 411 20.32 12.69 4.10
CA GLN A 411 21.26 12.48 3.01
C GLN A 411 20.54 12.14 1.70
N CYS A 412 19.56 11.21 1.73
CA CYS A 412 18.79 10.88 0.54
C CYS A 412 18.03 12.08 -0.05
N ARG A 413 17.44 12.94 0.81
CA ARG A 413 16.78 14.18 0.36
C ARG A 413 17.75 15.15 -0.28
N THR A 414 18.89 15.38 0.35
CA THR A 414 19.96 16.27 -0.16
C THR A 414 20.46 15.79 -1.53
N LEU A 415 20.47 14.48 -1.77
CA LEU A 415 20.85 13.87 -3.05
C LEU A 415 19.69 13.79 -4.06
N GLY A 416 18.54 14.41 -3.76
CA GLY A 416 17.42 14.57 -4.69
C GLY A 416 16.38 13.45 -4.65
N ALA A 417 16.39 12.56 -3.66
CA ALA A 417 15.32 11.60 -3.49
C ALA A 417 14.06 12.25 -2.90
N VAL A 418 12.90 11.82 -3.39
CA VAL A 418 11.60 12.15 -2.79
C VAL A 418 11.24 11.00 -1.83
N LEU A 419 11.29 11.28 -0.53
CA LEU A 419 11.02 10.28 0.52
C LEU A 419 9.52 10.16 0.82
N PHE A 420 9.08 8.92 1.02
CA PHE A 420 7.79 8.55 1.58
C PHE A 420 8.08 7.85 2.92
N ASP A 421 7.91 8.57 4.03
CA ASP A 421 8.39 8.12 5.34
C ASP A 421 7.46 7.06 5.96
N PRO A 422 7.89 5.78 6.09
CA PRO A 422 7.07 4.73 6.70
C PRO A 422 7.11 4.75 8.24
N HIS A 423 7.75 5.74 8.85
CA HIS A 423 7.96 5.85 10.30
C HIS A 423 7.16 6.99 10.94
N VAL A 424 6.11 7.46 10.24
CA VAL A 424 5.20 8.50 10.69
C VAL A 424 3.75 8.07 10.54
N LEU A 425 2.82 8.78 11.17
CA LEU A 425 1.41 8.37 11.28
C LEU A 425 0.47 9.20 10.41
N THR A 426 0.87 10.42 10.02
CA THR A 426 -0.01 11.29 9.23
C THR A 426 0.18 11.09 7.74
N VAL A 427 -0.90 11.28 6.99
CA VAL A 427 -0.91 11.12 5.53
C VAL A 427 0.16 12.00 4.88
N GLU A 428 0.23 13.26 5.32
CA GLU A 428 1.13 14.26 4.74
C GLU A 428 2.60 13.94 5.01
N ASP A 429 2.93 13.55 6.24
CA ASP A 429 4.31 13.28 6.64
C ASP A 429 4.82 11.95 6.06
N GLY A 430 3.92 10.96 5.87
CA GLY A 430 4.21 9.73 5.14
C GLY A 430 4.29 9.90 3.62
N GLY A 431 3.78 11.03 3.11
CA GLY A 431 3.79 11.41 1.71
C GLY A 431 4.84 12.47 1.38
N LEU A 432 4.40 13.53 0.71
CA LEU A 432 5.27 14.63 0.25
C LEU A 432 5.54 15.70 1.30
N GLY A 433 5.05 15.56 2.52
CA GLY A 433 5.16 16.57 3.59
C GLY A 433 4.22 17.78 3.42
N VAL A 434 3.36 17.77 2.41
CA VAL A 434 2.46 18.88 2.04
C VAL A 434 1.03 18.54 2.42
N VAL A 435 0.32 19.51 3.00
CA VAL A 435 -1.13 19.38 3.27
C VAL A 435 -1.89 19.43 1.95
N ASP A 436 -2.63 18.39 1.66
CA ASP A 436 -3.58 18.34 0.54
C ASP A 436 -4.88 19.03 0.97
N ALA A 437 -5.15 20.20 0.40
CA ALA A 437 -6.33 20.99 0.74
C ALA A 437 -7.65 20.27 0.42
N ASP A 438 -7.67 19.46 -0.64
CA ASP A 438 -8.86 18.73 -1.07
C ASP A 438 -9.15 17.58 -0.10
N GLN A 439 -8.13 16.90 0.43
CA GLN A 439 -8.33 15.90 1.49
C GLN A 439 -8.92 16.51 2.76
N VAL A 440 -8.43 17.70 3.16
CA VAL A 440 -8.95 18.43 4.33
C VAL A 440 -10.37 18.95 4.09
N ALA A 441 -10.68 19.43 2.89
CA ALA A 441 -12.02 19.87 2.52
C ALA A 441 -13.01 18.69 2.50
N ALA A 442 -12.61 17.54 1.95
CA ALA A 442 -13.42 16.32 1.99
C ALA A 442 -13.68 15.86 3.44
N LYS A 443 -12.66 15.91 4.31
CA LYS A 443 -12.82 15.65 5.75
C LYS A 443 -13.88 16.55 6.37
N ALA A 444 -13.80 17.87 6.15
CA ALA A 444 -14.76 18.83 6.66
C ALA A 444 -16.20 18.57 6.15
N ALA A 445 -16.34 18.14 4.89
CA ALA A 445 -17.62 17.88 4.24
C ALA A 445 -18.27 16.55 4.63
N TYR A 446 -17.45 15.52 4.93
CA TYR A 446 -17.94 14.14 5.12
C TYR A 446 -17.78 13.61 6.54
N ASP A 447 -17.01 14.30 7.39
CA ASP A 447 -16.81 14.00 8.80
C ASP A 447 -16.57 15.29 9.60
N PRO A 448 -17.58 16.16 9.69
CA PRO A 448 -17.42 17.49 10.31
C PRO A 448 -17.04 17.44 11.80
N ALA A 449 -17.34 16.35 12.49
CA ALA A 449 -16.95 16.14 13.89
C ALA A 449 -15.51 15.60 14.06
N GLY A 450 -14.82 15.24 12.98
CA GLY A 450 -13.44 14.75 13.02
C GLY A 450 -13.26 13.39 13.67
N LEU A 451 -14.29 12.55 13.68
CA LEU A 451 -14.30 11.25 14.35
C LEU A 451 -13.74 10.10 13.52
N LEU A 452 -13.61 10.29 12.20
CA LEU A 452 -13.13 9.24 11.29
C LEU A 452 -11.60 9.19 11.29
N ASN A 453 -11.06 8.09 11.78
CA ASN A 453 -9.61 7.80 11.90
C ASN A 453 -8.79 9.01 12.41
N PRO A 454 -9.14 9.58 13.59
CA PRO A 454 -8.55 10.82 14.09
C PRO A 454 -7.05 10.68 14.34
N GLY A 455 -6.32 11.81 14.25
CA GLY A 455 -4.87 11.86 14.45
C GLY A 455 -4.03 11.57 13.21
N LYS A 456 -4.64 11.28 12.04
CA LYS A 456 -3.88 10.86 10.84
C LYS A 456 -3.92 11.85 9.68
N LEU A 457 -4.66 12.95 9.79
CA LEU A 457 -4.67 14.03 8.81
C LEU A 457 -4.17 15.32 9.48
N ARG A 458 -2.90 15.67 9.25
CA ARG A 458 -2.23 16.81 9.90
C ARG A 458 -2.91 18.15 9.57
N GLY A 459 -3.33 18.32 8.33
CA GLY A 459 -4.02 19.53 7.90
C GLY A 459 -5.35 19.75 8.61
N TRP A 460 -6.05 18.68 9.01
CA TRP A 460 -7.25 18.76 9.85
C TRP A 460 -6.91 19.10 11.31
N ILE A 461 -5.92 18.40 11.90
CA ILE A 461 -5.46 18.61 13.27
C ILE A 461 -5.02 20.05 13.48
N SER A 462 -4.30 20.64 12.53
CA SER A 462 -3.81 22.00 12.61
C SER A 462 -4.93 23.06 12.59
N ARG A 463 -6.06 22.77 11.98
CA ARG A 463 -7.24 23.66 11.96
C ARG A 463 -8.15 23.50 13.17
N ASN A 464 -8.13 22.35 13.80
CA ASN A 464 -8.97 21.98 14.94
C ASN A 464 -8.06 21.39 16.04
N PRO A 465 -7.23 22.22 16.68
CA PRO A 465 -6.40 21.80 17.80
C PRO A 465 -7.35 21.50 18.98
N GLY A 466 -7.58 20.26 19.31
CA GLY A 466 -8.52 19.66 20.25
C GLY A 466 -8.78 20.42 21.55
#